data_84b34f34186701f9ef07bd70ec321da5
#
_entry.id   84b34f34186701f9ef07bd70ec321da5
#
_cell.length_a   1.000
_cell.length_b   1.000
_cell.length_c   1.000
_cell.angle_alpha   90.00
_cell.angle_beta   90.00
_cell.angle_gamma   90.00
#
_symmetry.space_group_name_H-M   'P 1'
#
loop_
_entity.id
_entity.type
_entity.pdbx_description
1 polymer ?
#
loop_
_entity_poly.entity_id
_entity_poly.type
_entity_poly.pdbx_seq_one_letter_code
_entity_poly.pdbx_strand_id
1 'polypeptide(L)'
;YTFEPTGESIPYAIFVPSSYDPKGTEALPLLVSLHGLGRSYDWLMGYHGLLDQAEESGYAVVTPLGYIREGWFGSRPAEDPQDGVYSEQDVMNVLELVRDELRIDSDRIFLWGHSMGGGGTYHIAAKHPDVFAGLGVAAPAPAISAPMDEILDKIAHLPIFILQGDQDDLVPVFATRTWVAGMAARGMQHLYVEIEGGDHSLLISQDAANMQKFVDFFNIVGQK
;
A
#
# COMPACT_ATOMS: atom_id res chain seq x y z
N TYR A 1 -4.70 -5.24 18.54
CA TYR A 1 -5.40 -6.52 18.58
C TYR A 1 -4.44 -7.65 19.00
N THR A 2 -5.00 -8.76 19.41
CA THR A 2 -4.17 -9.92 19.73
C THR A 2 -3.90 -10.73 18.46
N PHE A 3 -2.62 -10.91 18.13
CA PHE A 3 -2.20 -11.73 17.01
C PHE A 3 -2.19 -13.20 17.44
N GLU A 4 -3.18 -13.97 16.99
CA GLU A 4 -3.45 -15.33 17.48
C GLU A 4 -2.24 -16.27 17.42
N PRO A 5 -1.40 -16.27 16.37
CA PRO A 5 -0.28 -17.23 16.29
C PRO A 5 0.74 -17.12 17.41
N THR A 6 0.92 -15.91 18.00
CA THR A 6 1.90 -15.67 19.07
C THR A 6 1.27 -15.22 20.39
N GLY A 7 0.02 -14.77 20.38
CA GLY A 7 -0.66 -14.18 21.53
C GLY A 7 -0.19 -12.76 21.87
N GLU A 8 0.63 -12.15 21.01
CA GLU A 8 1.13 -10.79 21.20
C GLU A 8 0.10 -9.74 20.81
N SER A 9 0.19 -8.57 21.46
CA SER A 9 -0.63 -7.41 21.09
C SER A 9 0.06 -6.62 20.00
N ILE A 10 -0.51 -6.58 18.79
CA ILE A 10 0.03 -5.88 17.62
C ILE A 10 -0.81 -4.61 17.38
N PRO A 11 -0.15 -3.44 17.30
CA PRO A 11 -0.84 -2.19 17.05
C PRO A 11 -1.06 -1.96 15.55
N TYR A 12 -2.13 -1.23 15.23
CA TYR A 12 -2.36 -0.61 13.94
C TYR A 12 -2.97 0.78 14.16
N ALA A 13 -2.96 1.64 13.14
CA ALA A 13 -3.66 2.91 13.18
C ALA A 13 -4.79 2.94 12.15
N ILE A 14 -5.88 3.61 12.48
CA ILE A 14 -7.02 3.82 11.60
C ILE A 14 -7.46 5.27 11.63
N PHE A 15 -7.76 5.81 10.45
CA PHE A 15 -8.44 7.08 10.25
C PHE A 15 -9.81 6.80 9.64
N VAL A 16 -10.84 7.44 10.18
CA VAL A 16 -12.21 7.36 9.68
C VAL A 16 -12.66 8.79 9.35
N PRO A 17 -13.10 9.06 8.10
CA PRO A 17 -13.51 10.40 7.70
C PRO A 17 -14.72 10.88 8.50
N SER A 18 -14.80 12.17 8.78
CA SER A 18 -15.88 12.77 9.58
C SER A 18 -17.27 12.65 8.91
N SER A 19 -17.30 12.37 7.62
CA SER A 19 -18.51 12.10 6.86
C SER A 19 -19.14 10.72 7.15
N TYR A 20 -18.41 9.80 7.79
CA TYR A 20 -18.92 8.46 8.08
C TYR A 20 -20.03 8.48 9.14
N ASP A 21 -21.21 7.97 8.76
CA ASP A 21 -22.30 7.73 9.70
C ASP A 21 -22.39 6.23 10.03
N PRO A 22 -22.05 5.81 11.27
CA PRO A 22 -22.12 4.39 11.66
C PRO A 22 -23.55 3.82 11.64
N LYS A 23 -24.58 4.68 11.61
CA LYS A 23 -26.00 4.29 11.48
C LYS A 23 -26.51 4.41 10.04
N GLY A 24 -25.74 5.04 9.15
CA GLY A 24 -26.06 5.20 7.74
C GLY A 24 -25.98 3.89 6.94
N THR A 25 -26.18 3.97 5.64
CA THR A 25 -26.09 2.82 4.71
C THR A 25 -24.88 2.91 3.77
N GLU A 26 -24.26 4.08 3.70
CA GLU A 26 -23.11 4.30 2.81
C GLU A 26 -21.87 3.54 3.29
N ALA A 27 -21.22 2.86 2.37
CA ALA A 27 -19.98 2.15 2.63
C ALA A 27 -18.77 3.02 2.22
N LEU A 28 -17.70 2.96 3.02
CA LEU A 28 -16.49 3.72 2.79
C LEU A 28 -15.53 2.99 1.84
N PRO A 29 -14.87 3.70 0.92
CA PRO A 29 -13.64 3.18 0.33
C PRO A 29 -12.53 3.10 1.38
N LEU A 30 -11.61 2.16 1.21
CA LEU A 30 -10.53 1.90 2.17
C LEU A 30 -9.16 1.99 1.49
N LEU A 31 -8.25 2.73 2.11
CA LEU A 31 -6.82 2.70 1.81
C LEU A 31 -6.07 1.86 2.85
N VAL A 32 -5.54 0.73 2.45
CA VAL A 32 -4.56 -0.04 3.24
C VAL A 32 -3.17 0.47 2.89
N SER A 33 -2.43 0.97 3.88
CA SER A 33 -1.22 1.76 3.66
C SER A 33 -0.02 1.11 4.37
N LEU A 34 1.03 0.76 3.62
CA LEU A 34 2.19 0.00 4.10
C LEU A 34 3.43 0.89 4.24
N HIS A 35 4.02 0.92 5.44
CA HIS A 35 5.15 1.79 5.77
C HIS A 35 6.50 1.33 5.20
N GLY A 36 7.50 2.23 5.24
CA GLY A 36 8.89 1.94 4.87
C GLY A 36 9.64 1.17 5.98
N LEU A 37 10.82 0.63 5.62
CA LEU A 37 11.67 -0.17 6.50
C LEU A 37 11.97 0.54 7.83
N GLY A 38 11.81 -0.19 8.94
CA GLY A 38 12.09 0.30 10.29
C GLY A 38 11.10 1.36 10.80
N ARG A 39 10.01 1.62 10.07
CA ARG A 39 8.98 2.58 10.47
C ARG A 39 7.89 1.91 11.32
N SER A 40 7.05 2.73 11.93
CA SER A 40 5.94 2.29 12.77
C SER A 40 4.62 2.29 12.00
N TYR A 41 3.61 1.60 12.52
CA TYR A 41 2.26 1.55 12.00
C TYR A 41 1.60 2.94 11.78
N ASP A 42 1.98 3.95 12.56
CA ASP A 42 1.44 5.31 12.49
C ASP A 42 2.22 6.25 11.57
N TRP A 43 3.36 5.79 11.02
CA TRP A 43 4.27 6.64 10.24
C TRP A 43 3.61 7.30 9.04
N LEU A 44 2.85 6.54 8.26
CA LEU A 44 2.19 7.06 7.06
C LEU A 44 1.09 8.07 7.36
N MET A 45 0.47 8.00 8.56
CA MET A 45 -0.53 8.99 8.98
C MET A 45 0.04 10.42 9.08
N GLY A 46 1.37 10.54 9.20
CA GLY A 46 2.09 11.82 9.19
C GLY A 46 2.49 12.33 7.80
N TYR A 47 2.17 11.60 6.72
CA TYR A 47 2.49 12.07 5.37
C TYR A 47 1.59 13.25 4.99
N HIS A 48 2.23 14.32 4.47
CA HIS A 48 1.52 15.54 4.09
C HIS A 48 0.43 15.26 3.06
N GLY A 49 -0.77 15.65 3.39
CA GLY A 49 -1.95 15.51 2.54
C GLY A 49 -2.65 14.16 2.61
N LEU A 50 -2.08 13.09 3.21
CA LEU A 50 -2.75 11.78 3.23
C LEU A 50 -4.11 11.85 3.91
N LEU A 51 -4.15 12.33 5.15
CA LEU A 51 -5.40 12.39 5.90
C LEU A 51 -6.33 13.48 5.42
N ASP A 52 -5.79 14.62 4.97
CA ASP A 52 -6.60 15.71 4.39
C ASP A 52 -7.33 15.21 3.13
N GLN A 53 -6.62 14.51 2.24
CA GLN A 53 -7.20 13.95 1.02
C GLN A 53 -8.17 12.81 1.32
N ALA A 54 -7.86 11.98 2.33
CA ALA A 54 -8.76 10.93 2.77
C ALA A 54 -10.07 11.49 3.34
N GLU A 55 -9.99 12.57 4.14
CA GLU A 55 -11.16 13.30 4.65
C GLU A 55 -12.01 13.87 3.51
N GLU A 56 -11.38 14.58 2.57
CA GLU A 56 -12.06 15.21 1.45
C GLU A 56 -12.73 14.20 0.51
N SER A 57 -12.07 13.05 0.28
CA SER A 57 -12.56 12.00 -0.63
C SER A 57 -13.41 10.94 0.06
N GLY A 58 -13.56 11.00 1.39
CA GLY A 58 -14.36 10.06 2.17
C GLY A 58 -13.72 8.68 2.36
N TYR A 59 -12.38 8.56 2.31
CA TYR A 59 -11.68 7.29 2.53
C TYR A 59 -11.45 7.01 4.01
N ALA A 60 -11.68 5.77 4.44
CA ALA A 60 -10.99 5.26 5.62
C ALA A 60 -9.54 4.91 5.25
N VAL A 61 -8.60 5.13 6.18
CA VAL A 61 -7.19 4.77 6.00
C VAL A 61 -6.78 3.85 7.13
N VAL A 62 -6.17 2.72 6.82
CA VAL A 62 -5.62 1.82 7.82
C VAL A 62 -4.14 1.54 7.55
N THR A 63 -3.35 1.52 8.62
CA THR A 63 -1.90 1.30 8.55
C THR A 63 -1.51 0.20 9.53
N PRO A 64 -1.35 -1.06 9.07
CA PRO A 64 -0.85 -2.17 9.86
C PRO A 64 0.65 -2.00 10.19
N LEU A 65 1.12 -2.63 11.28
CA LEU A 65 2.54 -2.70 11.61
C LEU A 65 3.29 -3.65 10.68
N GLY A 66 2.64 -4.69 10.17
CA GLY A 66 3.29 -5.80 9.49
C GLY A 66 4.00 -6.74 10.48
N TYR A 67 3.37 -7.00 11.64
CA TYR A 67 3.85 -7.78 12.78
C TYR A 67 5.12 -7.18 13.42
N ILE A 68 6.19 -7.01 12.64
CA ILE A 68 7.41 -6.29 13.01
C ILE A 68 7.76 -5.24 11.95
N ARG A 69 8.60 -4.27 12.34
CA ARG A 69 8.95 -3.12 11.46
C ARG A 69 9.79 -3.50 10.25
N GLU A 70 10.47 -4.64 10.29
CA GLU A 70 11.41 -5.16 9.30
C GLU A 70 10.91 -6.43 8.60
N GLY A 71 9.62 -6.79 8.76
CA GLY A 71 9.02 -8.02 8.22
C GLY A 71 8.75 -8.01 6.71
N TRP A 72 9.03 -6.87 6.04
CA TRP A 72 8.93 -6.70 4.59
C TRP A 72 7.55 -7.02 4.01
N PHE A 73 6.53 -7.16 4.86
CA PHE A 73 5.19 -7.60 4.44
C PHE A 73 5.23 -8.87 3.59
N GLY A 74 6.20 -9.76 3.87
CA GLY A 74 6.44 -10.99 3.13
C GLY A 74 7.15 -10.83 1.76
N SER A 75 7.41 -9.61 1.31
CA SER A 75 7.99 -9.36 -0.03
C SER A 75 9.46 -9.73 -0.16
N ARG A 76 10.16 -9.92 0.96
CA ARG A 76 11.56 -10.36 1.04
C ARG A 76 11.75 -11.32 2.22
N PRO A 77 12.80 -12.16 2.19
CA PRO A 77 13.17 -12.92 3.37
C PRO A 77 13.44 -11.99 4.56
N ALA A 78 12.78 -12.25 5.69
CA ALA A 78 13.12 -11.67 6.99
C ALA A 78 14.26 -12.44 7.64
N GLU A 79 14.85 -11.92 8.73
CA GLU A 79 15.89 -12.61 9.49
C GLU A 79 15.35 -13.95 10.03
N ASP A 80 14.16 -13.93 10.65
CA ASP A 80 13.37 -15.13 10.87
C ASP A 80 12.35 -15.26 9.72
N PRO A 81 12.36 -16.38 8.96
CA PRO A 81 11.38 -16.59 7.88
C PRO A 81 9.92 -16.54 8.35
N GLN A 82 9.65 -16.84 9.63
CA GLN A 82 8.30 -16.80 10.18
C GLN A 82 7.80 -15.34 10.31
N ASP A 83 8.69 -14.40 10.58
CA ASP A 83 8.34 -12.98 10.67
C ASP A 83 7.80 -12.44 9.33
N GLY A 84 8.35 -12.90 8.20
CA GLY A 84 7.83 -12.56 6.88
C GLY A 84 6.40 -13.07 6.66
N VAL A 85 6.11 -14.28 7.11
CA VAL A 85 4.76 -14.86 7.06
C VAL A 85 3.80 -14.09 7.97
N TYR A 86 4.22 -13.80 9.19
CA TYR A 86 3.41 -13.04 10.15
C TYR A 86 3.20 -11.59 9.68
N SER A 87 4.18 -11.01 9.00
CA SER A 87 4.08 -9.66 8.45
C SER A 87 3.01 -9.54 7.36
N GLU A 88 2.90 -10.52 6.48
CA GLU A 88 1.81 -10.63 5.51
C GLU A 88 0.46 -10.86 6.21
N GLN A 89 0.43 -11.81 7.15
CA GLN A 89 -0.78 -12.18 7.88
C GLN A 89 -1.35 -11.01 8.69
N ASP A 90 -0.49 -10.19 9.31
CA ASP A 90 -0.91 -9.00 10.07
C ASP A 90 -1.69 -8.02 9.19
N VAL A 91 -1.24 -7.78 7.96
CA VAL A 91 -1.95 -6.89 7.03
C VAL A 91 -3.36 -7.41 6.73
N MET A 92 -3.50 -8.70 6.48
CA MET A 92 -4.80 -9.30 6.18
C MET A 92 -5.71 -9.35 7.41
N ASN A 93 -5.16 -9.62 8.59
CA ASN A 93 -5.91 -9.57 9.85
C ASN A 93 -6.45 -8.17 10.13
N VAL A 94 -5.62 -7.14 9.97
CA VAL A 94 -6.04 -5.75 10.17
C VAL A 94 -7.10 -5.34 9.15
N LEU A 95 -7.00 -5.78 7.90
CA LEU A 95 -8.03 -5.55 6.89
C LEU A 95 -9.38 -6.15 7.34
N GLU A 96 -9.39 -7.40 7.79
CA GLU A 96 -10.63 -8.05 8.25
C GLU A 96 -11.20 -7.37 9.50
N LEU A 97 -10.38 -6.98 10.47
CA LEU A 97 -10.81 -6.22 11.64
C LEU A 97 -11.51 -4.92 11.23
N VAL A 98 -10.96 -4.19 10.27
CA VAL A 98 -11.59 -2.94 9.78
C VAL A 98 -12.91 -3.22 9.06
N ARG A 99 -13.00 -4.31 8.30
CA ARG A 99 -14.26 -4.72 7.63
C ARG A 99 -15.34 -5.14 8.63
N ASP A 100 -14.95 -5.69 9.77
CA ASP A 100 -15.89 -6.07 10.84
C ASP A 100 -16.38 -4.84 11.62
N GLU A 101 -15.54 -3.82 11.79
CA GLU A 101 -15.86 -2.62 12.57
C GLU A 101 -16.55 -1.52 11.74
N LEU A 102 -16.17 -1.38 10.47
CA LEU A 102 -16.67 -0.33 9.58
C LEU A 102 -17.37 -0.94 8.37
N ARG A 103 -18.33 -0.21 7.86
CA ARG A 103 -18.97 -0.57 6.60
C ARG A 103 -18.05 -0.17 5.43
N ILE A 104 -17.24 -1.12 4.96
CA ILE A 104 -16.29 -0.95 3.86
C ILE A 104 -16.91 -1.43 2.55
N ASP A 105 -16.74 -0.65 1.50
CA ASP A 105 -17.08 -1.04 0.13
C ASP A 105 -16.02 -2.00 -0.41
N SER A 106 -16.39 -3.27 -0.58
CA SER A 106 -15.47 -4.33 -1.04
C SER A 106 -14.91 -4.10 -2.45
N ASP A 107 -15.60 -3.30 -3.27
CA ASP A 107 -15.16 -2.97 -4.63
C ASP A 107 -14.23 -1.74 -4.66
N ARG A 108 -13.99 -1.11 -3.51
CA ARG A 108 -13.13 0.07 -3.37
C ARG A 108 -12.13 -0.07 -2.22
N ILE A 109 -11.46 -1.22 -2.16
CA ILE A 109 -10.30 -1.44 -1.27
C ILE A 109 -9.03 -1.27 -2.09
N PHE A 110 -8.17 -0.34 -1.70
CA PHE A 110 -6.92 -0.03 -2.37
C PHE A 110 -5.74 -0.34 -1.46
N LEU A 111 -4.66 -0.84 -2.04
CA LEU A 111 -3.42 -1.11 -1.32
C LEU A 111 -2.31 -0.22 -1.86
N TRP A 112 -1.63 0.49 -0.98
CA TRP A 112 -0.48 1.27 -1.37
C TRP A 112 0.64 1.21 -0.33
N GLY A 113 1.85 1.52 -0.77
CA GLY A 113 2.96 1.53 0.15
C GLY A 113 4.18 2.30 -0.36
N HIS A 114 5.01 2.71 0.59
CA HIS A 114 6.26 3.41 0.34
C HIS A 114 7.46 2.50 0.61
N SER A 115 8.45 2.47 -0.29
CA SER A 115 9.71 1.76 -0.09
C SER A 115 9.50 0.26 0.15
N MET A 116 9.86 -0.26 1.33
CA MET A 116 9.53 -1.61 1.79
C MET A 116 8.04 -1.92 1.60
N GLY A 117 7.16 -0.97 1.97
CA GLY A 117 5.72 -1.11 1.79
C GLY A 117 5.30 -1.19 0.31
N GLY A 118 6.05 -0.55 -0.59
CA GLY A 118 5.83 -0.71 -2.04
C GLY A 118 6.12 -2.13 -2.52
N GLY A 119 7.20 -2.75 -2.02
CA GLY A 119 7.46 -4.18 -2.23
C GLY A 119 6.36 -5.06 -1.63
N GLY A 120 5.92 -4.73 -0.41
CA GLY A 120 4.80 -5.37 0.26
C GLY A 120 3.50 -5.28 -0.54
N THR A 121 3.23 -4.13 -1.16
CA THR A 121 2.07 -3.93 -2.05
C THR A 121 2.06 -4.93 -3.20
N TYR A 122 3.18 -5.09 -3.90
CA TYR A 122 3.28 -6.08 -4.98
C TYR A 122 3.10 -7.52 -4.49
N HIS A 123 3.74 -7.86 -3.36
CA HIS A 123 3.67 -9.20 -2.81
C HIS A 123 2.25 -9.57 -2.34
N ILE A 124 1.64 -8.73 -1.49
CA ILE A 124 0.31 -8.98 -0.93
C ILE A 124 -0.74 -9.01 -2.03
N ALA A 125 -0.69 -8.09 -2.98
CA ALA A 125 -1.60 -8.12 -4.12
C ALA A 125 -1.47 -9.40 -4.96
N ALA A 126 -0.24 -9.90 -5.16
CA ALA A 126 -0.03 -11.16 -5.89
C ALA A 126 -0.49 -12.42 -5.13
N LYS A 127 -0.58 -12.33 -3.79
CA LYS A 127 -1.12 -13.40 -2.94
C LYS A 127 -2.64 -13.34 -2.82
N HIS A 128 -3.21 -12.13 -2.88
CA HIS A 128 -4.63 -11.84 -2.68
C HIS A 128 -5.18 -10.97 -3.85
N PRO A 129 -5.11 -11.45 -5.11
CA PRO A 129 -5.33 -10.61 -6.28
C PRO A 129 -6.78 -10.11 -6.41
N ASP A 130 -7.74 -10.80 -5.81
CA ASP A 130 -9.16 -10.48 -5.88
C ASP A 130 -9.64 -9.54 -4.75
N VAL A 131 -8.73 -9.12 -3.85
CA VAL A 131 -9.09 -8.29 -2.69
C VAL A 131 -9.07 -6.80 -3.01
N PHE A 132 -8.17 -6.38 -3.89
CA PHE A 132 -7.90 -4.98 -4.12
C PHE A 132 -8.44 -4.49 -5.47
N ALA A 133 -8.98 -3.29 -5.49
CA ALA A 133 -9.47 -2.63 -6.70
C ALA A 133 -8.36 -1.89 -7.48
N GLY A 134 -7.24 -1.60 -6.82
CA GLY A 134 -6.09 -0.92 -7.43
C GLY A 134 -4.94 -0.79 -6.45
N LEU A 135 -3.76 -0.53 -6.99
CA LEU A 135 -2.51 -0.47 -6.27
C LEU A 135 -1.82 0.88 -6.42
N GLY A 136 -1.05 1.26 -5.39
CA GLY A 136 -0.20 2.43 -5.44
C GLY A 136 1.17 2.15 -4.81
N VAL A 137 2.25 2.59 -5.44
CA VAL A 137 3.58 2.42 -4.88
C VAL A 137 4.42 3.69 -5.04
N ALA A 138 5.07 4.10 -3.96
CA ALA A 138 6.01 5.21 -3.94
C ALA A 138 7.42 4.67 -3.64
N ALA A 139 8.39 5.02 -4.50
CA ALA A 139 9.78 4.58 -4.37
C ALA A 139 9.91 3.08 -4.01
N PRO A 140 9.23 2.16 -4.74
CA PRO A 140 8.99 0.80 -4.29
C PRO A 140 10.27 -0.03 -4.28
N ALA A 141 10.62 -0.60 -3.14
CA ALA A 141 11.63 -1.64 -3.10
C ALA A 141 11.12 -2.86 -3.90
N PRO A 142 11.92 -3.45 -4.79
CA PRO A 142 11.48 -4.62 -5.56
C PRO A 142 11.07 -5.77 -4.64
N ALA A 143 9.90 -6.36 -4.87
CA ALA A 143 9.54 -7.63 -4.25
C ALA A 143 10.42 -8.76 -4.85
N ILE A 144 10.96 -9.61 -4.00
CA ILE A 144 11.81 -10.75 -4.40
C ILE A 144 11.32 -12.08 -3.82
N SER A 145 10.11 -12.11 -3.27
CA SER A 145 9.44 -13.33 -2.78
C SER A 145 9.12 -14.33 -3.90
N ALA A 146 9.03 -13.83 -5.14
CA ALA A 146 8.89 -14.61 -6.36
C ALA A 146 9.54 -13.84 -7.54
N PRO A 147 9.76 -14.47 -8.70
CA PRO A 147 10.15 -13.78 -9.91
C PRO A 147 9.19 -12.63 -10.26
N MET A 148 9.72 -11.48 -10.70
CA MET A 148 8.91 -10.31 -11.07
C MET A 148 7.79 -10.67 -12.06
N ASP A 149 8.09 -11.49 -13.06
CA ASP A 149 7.12 -11.89 -14.08
C ASP A 149 5.94 -12.66 -13.47
N GLU A 150 6.20 -13.54 -12.50
CA GLU A 150 5.15 -14.28 -11.80
C GLU A 150 4.26 -13.36 -10.96
N ILE A 151 4.86 -12.37 -10.28
CA ILE A 151 4.11 -11.37 -9.51
C ILE A 151 3.23 -10.56 -10.46
N LEU A 152 3.79 -10.02 -11.54
CA LEU A 152 3.06 -9.20 -12.50
C LEU A 152 1.93 -9.96 -13.20
N ASP A 153 2.14 -11.24 -13.53
CA ASP A 153 1.09 -12.07 -14.13
C ASP A 153 -0.13 -12.23 -13.21
N LYS A 154 0.09 -12.36 -11.89
CA LYS A 154 -0.98 -12.48 -10.91
C LYS A 154 -1.79 -11.19 -10.72
N ILE A 155 -1.15 -10.02 -10.83
CA ILE A 155 -1.78 -8.71 -10.64
C ILE A 155 -2.08 -7.99 -11.95
N ALA A 156 -2.01 -8.67 -13.09
CA ALA A 156 -2.12 -8.05 -14.41
C ALA A 156 -3.44 -7.30 -14.66
N HIS A 157 -4.50 -7.67 -13.96
CA HIS A 157 -5.82 -7.05 -14.03
C HIS A 157 -5.98 -5.81 -13.16
N LEU A 158 -5.06 -5.58 -12.19
CA LEU A 158 -5.14 -4.45 -11.26
C LEU A 158 -4.52 -3.19 -11.88
N PRO A 159 -5.22 -2.05 -11.84
CA PRO A 159 -4.61 -0.76 -12.17
C PRO A 159 -3.60 -0.36 -11.10
N ILE A 160 -2.45 0.20 -11.53
CA ILE A 160 -1.34 0.53 -10.63
C ILE A 160 -0.86 1.96 -10.88
N PHE A 161 -0.71 2.75 -9.80
CA PHE A 161 -0.01 4.03 -9.78
C PHE A 161 1.39 3.86 -9.20
N ILE A 162 2.41 4.37 -9.91
CA ILE A 162 3.82 4.28 -9.51
C ILE A 162 4.41 5.68 -9.46
N LEU A 163 5.00 6.06 -8.31
CA LEU A 163 5.74 7.30 -8.12
C LEU A 163 7.19 6.98 -7.76
N GLN A 164 8.16 7.59 -8.45
CA GLN A 164 9.59 7.36 -8.21
C GLN A 164 10.38 8.64 -8.41
N GLY A 165 11.37 8.90 -7.55
CA GLY A 165 12.37 9.94 -7.75
C GLY A 165 13.55 9.44 -8.58
N ASP A 166 14.08 10.27 -9.50
CA ASP A 166 15.23 9.89 -10.31
C ASP A 166 16.58 10.02 -9.57
N GLN A 167 16.58 10.70 -8.40
CA GLN A 167 17.73 10.83 -7.50
C GLN A 167 17.56 10.00 -6.21
N ASP A 168 16.77 8.93 -6.27
CA ASP A 168 16.60 8.01 -5.16
C ASP A 168 17.87 7.18 -4.92
N ASP A 169 18.54 7.43 -3.79
CA ASP A 169 19.80 6.78 -3.40
C ASP A 169 19.58 5.41 -2.72
N LEU A 170 18.34 5.10 -2.30
CA LEU A 170 18.01 3.86 -1.58
C LEU A 170 17.39 2.81 -2.51
N VAL A 171 16.47 3.23 -3.37
CA VAL A 171 15.88 2.38 -4.40
C VAL A 171 16.18 3.01 -5.76
N PRO A 172 17.24 2.58 -6.44
CA PRO A 172 17.65 3.16 -7.71
C PRO A 172 16.52 3.11 -8.75
N VAL A 173 16.26 4.23 -9.40
CA VAL A 173 15.17 4.42 -10.36
C VAL A 173 15.10 3.35 -11.45
N PHE A 174 16.26 2.78 -11.85
CA PHE A 174 16.29 1.70 -12.86
C PHE A 174 15.51 0.45 -12.42
N ALA A 175 15.46 0.16 -11.11
CA ALA A 175 14.69 -0.97 -10.60
C ALA A 175 13.18 -0.76 -10.85
N THR A 176 12.67 0.44 -10.53
CA THR A 176 11.27 0.80 -10.80
C THR A 176 10.97 0.82 -12.30
N ARG A 177 11.87 1.40 -13.13
CA ARG A 177 11.73 1.37 -14.59
C ARG A 177 11.66 -0.05 -15.16
N THR A 178 12.39 -1.02 -14.55
CA THR A 178 12.30 -2.44 -14.96
C THR A 178 10.91 -3.02 -14.68
N TRP A 179 10.32 -2.73 -13.53
CA TRP A 179 8.96 -3.16 -13.21
C TRP A 179 7.92 -2.52 -14.14
N VAL A 180 8.05 -1.23 -14.40
CA VAL A 180 7.19 -0.49 -15.34
C VAL A 180 7.28 -1.08 -16.76
N ALA A 181 8.48 -1.40 -17.23
CA ALA A 181 8.66 -2.06 -18.52
C ALA A 181 7.99 -3.45 -18.56
N GLY A 182 8.07 -4.21 -17.47
CA GLY A 182 7.37 -5.49 -17.31
C GLY A 182 5.83 -5.35 -17.37
N MET A 183 5.29 -4.31 -16.74
CA MET A 183 3.86 -3.96 -16.80
C MET A 183 3.43 -3.57 -18.22
N ALA A 184 4.22 -2.72 -18.88
CA ALA A 184 3.96 -2.29 -20.26
C ALA A 184 3.97 -3.47 -21.24
N ALA A 185 4.92 -4.40 -21.08
CA ALA A 185 5.00 -5.60 -21.91
C ALA A 185 3.76 -6.52 -21.79
N ARG A 186 3.04 -6.43 -20.67
CA ARG A 186 1.79 -7.17 -20.41
C ARG A 186 0.53 -6.39 -20.77
N GLY A 187 0.66 -5.14 -21.21
CA GLY A 187 -0.49 -4.26 -21.45
C GLY A 187 -1.26 -3.92 -20.16
N MET A 188 -0.62 -3.98 -19.00
CA MET A 188 -1.26 -3.64 -17.74
C MET A 188 -1.66 -2.17 -17.69
N GLN A 189 -2.79 -1.88 -17.06
CA GLN A 189 -3.20 -0.50 -16.79
C GLN A 189 -2.29 0.07 -15.68
N HIS A 190 -1.39 0.96 -16.06
CA HIS A 190 -0.49 1.61 -15.11
C HIS A 190 -0.25 3.07 -15.44
N LEU A 191 0.02 3.87 -14.39
CA LEU A 191 0.44 5.26 -14.50
C LEU A 191 1.77 5.41 -13.76
N TYR A 192 2.82 5.75 -14.48
CA TYR A 192 4.14 5.99 -13.92
C TYR A 192 4.48 7.48 -13.93
N VAL A 193 4.82 8.00 -12.77
CA VAL A 193 5.28 9.38 -12.58
C VAL A 193 6.70 9.34 -12.00
N GLU A 194 7.66 9.82 -12.79
CA GLU A 194 9.04 9.99 -12.37
C GLU A 194 9.27 11.46 -12.04
N ILE A 195 9.78 11.74 -10.83
CA ILE A 195 10.01 13.09 -10.32
C ILE A 195 11.48 13.45 -10.54
N GLU A 196 11.75 14.45 -11.37
CA GLU A 196 13.09 15.00 -11.60
C GLU A 196 13.65 15.60 -10.31
N GLY A 197 14.87 15.19 -9.93
CA GLY A 197 15.49 15.58 -8.67
C GLY A 197 14.86 14.97 -7.43
N GLY A 198 13.85 14.09 -7.57
CA GLY A 198 13.16 13.47 -6.46
C GLY A 198 14.04 12.47 -5.73
N ASP A 199 13.99 12.53 -4.40
CA ASP A 199 14.69 11.61 -3.50
C ASP A 199 13.83 10.38 -3.13
N HIS A 200 14.29 9.58 -2.16
CA HIS A 200 13.55 8.39 -1.70
C HIS A 200 12.29 8.71 -0.90
N SER A 201 12.31 9.74 -0.06
CA SER A 201 11.33 9.92 1.01
C SER A 201 10.52 11.19 0.91
N LEU A 202 11.17 12.34 0.68
CA LEU A 202 10.52 13.65 0.75
C LEU A 202 9.51 13.84 -0.37
N LEU A 203 9.76 13.22 -1.54
CA LEU A 203 8.88 13.27 -2.70
C LEU A 203 7.44 12.80 -2.41
N ILE A 204 7.24 12.01 -1.38
CA ILE A 204 5.91 11.51 -0.99
C ILE A 204 5.54 11.91 0.45
N SER A 205 6.50 11.90 1.38
CA SER A 205 6.18 12.17 2.78
C SER A 205 5.91 13.65 3.07
N GLN A 206 6.48 14.57 2.28
CA GLN A 206 6.35 16.01 2.46
C GLN A 206 5.71 16.73 1.27
N ASP A 207 5.36 16.02 0.21
CA ASP A 207 4.72 16.59 -0.98
C ASP A 207 3.25 16.17 -1.07
N ALA A 208 2.36 17.03 -0.56
CA ALA A 208 0.91 16.81 -0.61
C ALA A 208 0.37 16.71 -2.05
N ALA A 209 1.01 17.37 -3.03
CA ALA A 209 0.57 17.30 -4.43
C ALA A 209 0.89 15.91 -5.04
N ASN A 210 1.96 15.26 -4.60
CA ASN A 210 2.24 13.88 -5.01
C ASN A 210 1.29 12.90 -4.31
N MET A 211 0.93 13.13 -3.05
CA MET A 211 -0.10 12.35 -2.36
C MET A 211 -1.46 12.48 -3.03
N GLN A 212 -1.83 13.69 -3.47
CA GLN A 212 -3.06 13.94 -4.22
C GLN A 212 -3.15 13.05 -5.47
N LYS A 213 -2.05 12.85 -6.20
CA LYS A 213 -2.05 11.99 -7.40
C LYS A 213 -2.43 10.53 -7.09
N PHE A 214 -2.03 10.00 -5.92
CA PHE A 214 -2.48 8.67 -5.48
C PHE A 214 -3.98 8.64 -5.25
N VAL A 215 -4.52 9.59 -4.50
CA VAL A 215 -5.96 9.64 -4.19
C VAL A 215 -6.78 9.89 -5.46
N ASP A 216 -6.35 10.78 -6.34
CA ASP A 216 -7.00 11.01 -7.64
C ASP A 216 -7.03 9.73 -8.49
N PHE A 217 -5.92 9.00 -8.53
CA PHE A 217 -5.86 7.72 -9.24
C PHE A 217 -6.86 6.71 -8.65
N PHE A 218 -6.91 6.56 -7.32
CA PHE A 218 -7.86 5.66 -6.68
C PHE A 218 -9.31 6.10 -6.89
N ASN A 219 -9.59 7.40 -6.87
CA ASN A 219 -10.91 7.92 -7.19
C ASN A 219 -11.33 7.57 -8.63
N ILE A 220 -10.41 7.66 -9.59
CA ILE A 220 -10.70 7.33 -11.01
C ILE A 220 -10.97 5.83 -11.17
N VAL A 221 -10.13 4.97 -10.60
CA VAL A 221 -10.28 3.51 -10.80
C VAL A 221 -11.39 2.91 -9.95
N GLY A 222 -11.82 3.58 -8.88
CA GLY A 222 -12.94 3.19 -8.02
C GLY A 222 -14.32 3.64 -8.52
N GLN A 223 -14.42 4.32 -9.65
CA GLN A 223 -15.69 4.77 -10.25
C GLN A 223 -16.36 3.73 -11.18
N LYS A 224 -15.99 2.46 -11.06
CA LYS A 224 -16.50 1.39 -11.95
C LYS A 224 -17.93 0.98 -11.61
#